data_878f42e1c50fff6d5d6a4a05f7798008
#
_entry.id   878f42e1c50fff6d5d6a4a05f7798008
#
_cell.length_a   1.000
_cell.length_b   1.000
_cell.length_c   1.000
_cell.angle_alpha   90.00
_cell.angle_beta   90.00
_cell.angle_gamma   90.00
#
_symmetry.space_group_name_H-M   'P 1'
#
loop_
_entity.id
_entity.type
_entity.pdbx_description
1 polymer ?
#
loop_
_entity_poly.entity_id
_entity_poly.type
_entity_poly.pdbx_seq_one_letter_code
_entity_poly.pdbx_strand_id
1 'polypeptide(L)'
;GWVNRVALAGLSLATLWGCGHQDAAGPADADSTGGPFFGTIILGRPTDRAITASLLSDRTGDVWLEYGTQSGSYPLASAHVDLQSGVPTNLELPGLQADTRYVYRVRTAADSGSGVEPPAEHAFRTQRPRGATFSFTVDADPHWGETNFDSSVYAAAMTSIRADAPDFHIDLGDSFMTEKRAPASYADVVRIVSALRPFWALAGPSVPLFLVIGNHEGEQGWSLNGTAENLALWATRARQAYYPNPAPGAFYSGSTATAWMATAFRLLK
;
A
#
# COMPACT_ATOMS: atom_id res chain seq x y z
N GLY A 1 -11.77 -63.95 36.01
CA GLY A 1 -11.69 -63.34 34.73
C GLY A 1 -12.55 -62.07 34.67
N TRP A 2 -11.92 -60.95 34.56
CA TRP A 2 -12.60 -59.65 34.43
C TRP A 2 -12.89 -59.37 32.96
N VAL A 3 -14.11 -59.06 32.62
CA VAL A 3 -14.57 -58.62 31.29
C VAL A 3 -14.88 -57.14 31.37
N ASN A 4 -14.03 -56.31 30.76
CA ASN A 4 -14.31 -54.88 30.56
C ASN A 4 -15.14 -54.71 29.29
N ARG A 5 -16.32 -54.15 29.42
CA ARG A 5 -17.14 -53.65 28.30
C ARG A 5 -16.69 -52.27 27.92
N VAL A 6 -16.21 -52.10 26.68
CA VAL A 6 -16.01 -50.78 26.07
C VAL A 6 -17.25 -50.43 25.28
N ALA A 7 -17.89 -49.31 25.65
CA ALA A 7 -18.99 -48.73 24.90
C ALA A 7 -18.40 -47.89 23.76
N LEU A 8 -18.70 -48.24 22.50
CA LEU A 8 -18.44 -47.37 21.35
C LEU A 8 -19.56 -46.36 21.23
N ALA A 9 -19.24 -45.09 21.50
CA ALA A 9 -20.09 -43.97 21.11
C ALA A 9 -19.78 -43.61 19.65
N GLY A 10 -20.77 -43.79 18.78
CA GLY A 10 -20.66 -43.42 17.37
C GLY A 10 -20.63 -41.90 17.21
N LEU A 11 -19.54 -41.35 16.72
CA LEU A 11 -19.45 -39.99 16.24
C LEU A 11 -19.80 -39.99 14.74
N SER A 12 -20.95 -39.43 14.39
CA SER A 12 -21.30 -39.13 13.00
C SER A 12 -20.48 -37.94 12.54
N LEU A 13 -19.49 -38.15 11.68
CA LEU A 13 -18.81 -37.09 10.96
C LEU A 13 -19.73 -36.59 9.83
N ALA A 14 -20.34 -35.45 10.01
CA ALA A 14 -20.92 -34.68 8.92
C ALA A 14 -19.79 -33.92 8.21
N THR A 15 -19.36 -34.42 7.06
CA THR A 15 -18.43 -33.69 6.16
C THR A 15 -19.20 -32.61 5.43
N LEU A 16 -19.14 -31.40 5.95
CA LEU A 16 -19.49 -30.20 5.18
C LEU A 16 -18.24 -29.74 4.41
N TRP A 17 -18.15 -30.16 3.16
CA TRP A 17 -17.23 -29.53 2.21
C TRP A 17 -17.87 -28.22 1.73
N GLY A 18 -17.61 -27.15 2.46
CA GLY A 18 -17.77 -25.80 1.98
C GLY A 18 -16.40 -25.29 1.54
N CYS A 19 -16.11 -25.33 0.24
CA CYS A 19 -15.02 -24.53 -0.34
C CYS A 19 -15.44 -23.05 -0.30
N GLY A 20 -15.35 -22.44 0.88
CA GLY A 20 -15.32 -20.99 0.99
C GLY A 20 -13.89 -20.55 0.69
N HIS A 21 -13.69 -19.86 -0.43
CA HIS A 21 -12.51 -19.01 -0.59
C HIS A 21 -12.56 -18.01 0.57
N GLN A 22 -11.73 -18.20 1.57
CA GLN A 22 -11.46 -17.17 2.56
C GLN A 22 -10.56 -16.17 1.84
N ASP A 23 -11.12 -15.03 1.46
CA ASP A 23 -10.29 -13.87 1.15
C ASP A 23 -9.35 -13.68 2.34
N ALA A 24 -8.05 -13.73 2.09
CA ALA A 24 -7.05 -13.51 3.12
C ALA A 24 -7.29 -12.10 3.66
N ALA A 25 -7.86 -12.00 4.85
CA ALA A 25 -8.05 -10.73 5.52
C ALA A 25 -6.69 -10.07 5.68
N GLY A 26 -6.59 -8.80 5.36
CA GLY A 26 -5.42 -7.99 5.68
C GLY A 26 -5.15 -8.04 7.19
N PRO A 27 -3.94 -7.72 7.64
CA PRO A 27 -3.65 -7.63 9.05
C PRO A 27 -4.65 -6.66 9.68
N ALA A 28 -5.28 -7.08 10.77
CA ALA A 28 -6.06 -6.16 11.60
C ALA A 28 -5.14 -5.00 11.97
N ASP A 29 -5.66 -3.77 11.83
CA ASP A 29 -4.92 -2.52 11.95
C ASP A 29 -3.85 -2.57 13.04
N ALA A 30 -2.61 -2.80 12.65
CA ALA A 30 -1.48 -2.89 13.58
C ALA A 30 -0.98 -1.52 14.05
N ASP A 31 -1.61 -0.43 13.60
CA ASP A 31 -1.22 0.94 13.92
C ASP A 31 -2.41 1.84 14.32
N SER A 32 -3.43 1.26 14.98
CA SER A 32 -4.53 2.03 15.57
C SER A 32 -4.20 2.64 16.94
N THR A 33 -2.93 2.69 17.33
CA THR A 33 -2.52 3.21 18.65
C THR A 33 -2.38 4.73 18.69
N GLY A 34 -2.64 5.45 17.62
CA GLY A 34 -2.46 6.89 17.61
C GLY A 34 -3.47 7.60 16.75
N GLY A 35 -4.32 8.40 17.37
CA GLY A 35 -5.07 9.48 16.77
C GLY A 35 -6.28 9.11 15.91
N PRO A 36 -7.06 10.13 15.53
CA PRO A 36 -8.33 9.98 14.85
C PRO A 36 -8.29 9.66 13.35
N PHE A 37 -7.11 9.63 12.71
CA PHE A 37 -7.00 9.14 11.33
C PHE A 37 -7.09 7.61 11.30
N PHE A 38 -8.18 7.11 10.76
CA PHE A 38 -8.41 5.68 10.53
C PHE A 38 -8.24 5.38 9.05
N GLY A 39 -7.13 4.73 8.70
CA GLY A 39 -6.84 4.44 7.31
C GLY A 39 -5.40 3.99 7.08
N THR A 40 -5.06 3.82 5.82
CA THR A 40 -3.73 3.43 5.39
C THR A 40 -2.98 4.61 4.79
N ILE A 41 -1.67 4.68 5.06
CA ILE A 41 -0.75 5.68 4.51
C ILE A 41 0.30 4.93 3.71
N ILE A 42 0.53 5.35 2.46
CA ILE A 42 1.62 4.85 1.63
C ILE A 42 2.36 6.04 1.05
N LEU A 43 3.64 6.17 1.38
CA LEU A 43 4.53 7.14 0.76
C LEU A 43 4.97 6.64 -0.63
N GLY A 44 5.12 7.56 -1.57
CA GLY A 44 5.66 7.28 -2.89
C GLY A 44 6.18 8.54 -3.57
N ARG A 45 6.67 8.39 -4.80
CA ARG A 45 7.25 9.48 -5.60
C ARG A 45 8.33 10.29 -4.85
N PRO A 46 9.25 9.64 -4.10
CA PRO A 46 10.27 10.39 -3.39
C PRO A 46 11.22 11.07 -4.36
N THR A 47 11.53 12.34 -4.10
CA THR A 47 12.55 13.11 -4.81
C THR A 47 13.50 13.77 -3.81
N ASP A 48 14.46 14.57 -4.29
CA ASP A 48 15.28 15.41 -3.41
C ASP A 48 14.50 16.57 -2.77
N ARG A 49 13.29 16.90 -3.29
CA ARG A 49 12.52 18.07 -2.89
C ARG A 49 11.05 17.83 -2.63
N ALA A 50 10.57 16.61 -2.79
CA ALA A 50 9.16 16.29 -2.61
C ALA A 50 8.93 14.83 -2.24
N ILE A 51 7.79 14.55 -1.63
CA ILE A 51 7.24 13.21 -1.44
C ILE A 51 5.71 13.27 -1.55
N THR A 52 5.10 12.16 -1.94
CA THR A 52 3.64 12.03 -1.96
C THR A 52 3.20 11.05 -0.89
N ALA A 53 2.24 11.44 -0.05
CA ALA A 53 1.52 10.53 0.84
C ALA A 53 0.16 10.21 0.22
N SER A 54 -0.10 8.93 -0.03
CA SER A 54 -1.39 8.42 -0.45
C SER A 54 -2.16 7.94 0.77
N LEU A 55 -3.28 8.59 1.06
CA LEU A 55 -4.17 8.28 2.17
C LEU A 55 -5.40 7.53 1.66
N LEU A 56 -5.80 6.47 2.34
CA LEU A 56 -7.05 5.77 2.08
C LEU A 56 -7.74 5.46 3.40
N SER A 57 -9.00 5.86 3.55
CA SER A 57 -9.81 5.63 4.74
C SER A 57 -11.22 5.17 4.33
N ASP A 58 -11.92 4.52 5.24
CA ASP A 58 -13.35 4.23 5.16
C ASP A 58 -14.21 5.42 5.61
N ARG A 59 -13.60 6.53 6.04
CA ARG A 59 -14.25 7.74 6.51
C ARG A 59 -14.08 8.89 5.52
N THR A 60 -15.00 9.84 5.58
CA THR A 60 -14.91 11.13 4.89
C THR A 60 -14.48 12.22 5.87
N GLY A 61 -13.83 13.27 5.37
CA GLY A 61 -13.50 14.44 6.18
C GLY A 61 -12.29 15.20 5.66
N ASP A 62 -12.09 16.38 6.24
CA ASP A 62 -10.94 17.21 5.94
C ASP A 62 -9.67 16.63 6.57
N VAL A 63 -8.61 16.51 5.78
CA VAL A 63 -7.33 15.92 6.18
C VAL A 63 -6.16 16.74 5.63
N TRP A 64 -5.10 16.84 6.42
CA TRP A 64 -3.82 17.46 6.02
C TRP A 64 -2.66 16.78 6.73
N LEU A 65 -1.44 17.07 6.28
CA LEU A 65 -0.21 16.61 6.93
C LEU A 65 0.46 17.81 7.63
N GLU A 66 0.84 17.61 8.89
CA GLU A 66 1.77 18.50 9.58
C GLU A 66 3.14 17.83 9.59
N TYR A 67 4.20 18.59 9.31
CA TYR A 67 5.54 18.03 9.19
C TYR A 67 6.65 18.99 9.62
N GLY A 68 7.82 18.42 9.88
CA GLY A 68 9.02 19.15 10.30
C GLY A 68 10.26 18.26 10.30
N THR A 69 11.35 18.76 10.83
CA THR A 69 12.63 18.02 10.91
C THR A 69 12.95 17.51 12.31
N GLN A 70 12.13 17.84 13.31
CA GLN A 70 12.31 17.43 14.70
C GLN A 70 11.04 16.74 15.20
N SER A 71 11.18 15.61 15.87
CA SER A 71 10.08 14.90 16.53
C SER A 71 9.32 15.83 17.47
N GLY A 72 8.00 15.79 17.40
CA GLY A 72 7.10 16.63 18.17
C GLY A 72 7.01 18.10 17.70
N SER A 73 7.74 18.50 16.66
CA SER A 73 7.72 19.87 16.11
C SER A 73 7.36 19.86 14.63
N TYR A 74 6.19 20.42 14.29
CA TYR A 74 5.60 20.37 12.94
C TYR A 74 5.26 21.79 12.46
N PRO A 75 6.28 22.61 12.13
CA PRO A 75 6.08 24.00 11.73
C PRO A 75 5.49 24.18 10.32
N LEU A 76 5.39 23.10 9.55
CA LEU A 76 4.92 23.10 8.18
C LEU A 76 3.65 22.26 8.06
N ALA A 77 2.78 22.63 7.11
CA ALA A 77 1.57 21.88 6.80
C ALA A 77 1.37 21.78 5.28
N SER A 78 0.75 20.68 4.85
CA SER A 78 0.25 20.53 3.48
C SER A 78 -1.02 21.37 3.26
N ALA A 79 -1.49 21.42 2.02
CA ALA A 79 -2.86 21.83 1.75
C ALA A 79 -3.84 20.86 2.43
N HIS A 80 -5.01 21.39 2.80
CA HIS A 80 -6.15 20.60 3.26
C HIS A 80 -6.84 19.96 2.05
N VAL A 81 -7.32 18.73 2.20
CA VAL A 81 -8.08 18.02 1.17
C VAL A 81 -9.25 17.28 1.80
N ASP A 82 -10.35 17.18 1.06
CA ASP A 82 -11.51 16.38 1.43
C ASP A 82 -11.26 14.90 1.11
N LEU A 83 -11.10 14.09 2.14
CA LEU A 83 -11.01 12.64 2.02
C LEU A 83 -12.41 12.05 1.77
N GLN A 84 -12.51 11.20 0.77
CA GLN A 84 -13.73 10.45 0.46
C GLN A 84 -13.55 9.00 0.86
N SER A 85 -14.57 8.41 1.50
CA SER A 85 -14.55 7.01 1.92
C SER A 85 -14.24 6.08 0.75
N GLY A 86 -13.23 5.22 0.91
CA GLY A 86 -12.82 4.24 -0.09
C GLY A 86 -12.07 4.80 -1.31
N VAL A 87 -11.82 6.12 -1.35
CA VAL A 87 -11.12 6.77 -2.46
C VAL A 87 -9.73 7.24 -2.01
N PRO A 88 -8.66 6.75 -2.64
CA PRO A 88 -7.31 7.20 -2.30
C PRO A 88 -7.11 8.68 -2.61
N THR A 89 -6.54 9.41 -1.67
CA THR A 89 -6.23 10.83 -1.80
C THR A 89 -4.72 11.04 -1.66
N ASN A 90 -4.13 11.70 -2.65
CA ASN A 90 -2.69 11.98 -2.67
C ASN A 90 -2.42 13.41 -2.20
N LEU A 91 -1.60 13.54 -1.15
CA LEU A 91 -1.04 14.81 -0.70
C LEU A 91 0.44 14.86 -1.05
N GLU A 92 0.84 15.84 -1.82
CA GLU A 92 2.24 16.12 -2.11
C GLU A 92 2.80 17.11 -1.08
N LEU A 93 3.98 16.81 -0.57
CA LEU A 93 4.80 17.72 0.26
C LEU A 93 5.94 18.23 -0.62
N PRO A 94 5.79 19.39 -1.26
CA PRO A 94 6.82 20.01 -2.09
C PRO A 94 7.78 20.88 -1.28
N GLY A 95 8.86 21.32 -1.92
CA GLY A 95 9.77 22.33 -1.34
C GLY A 95 10.64 21.81 -0.20
N LEU A 96 10.78 20.50 -0.06
CA LEU A 96 11.63 19.87 0.94
C LEU A 96 13.12 20.11 0.64
N GLN A 97 13.96 19.92 1.65
CA GLN A 97 15.41 19.94 1.51
C GLN A 97 15.92 18.54 1.16
N ALA A 98 16.93 18.46 0.29
CA ALA A 98 17.57 17.21 -0.08
C ALA A 98 18.28 16.56 1.13
N ASP A 99 18.39 15.22 1.11
CA ASP A 99 19.06 14.42 2.15
C ASP A 99 18.63 14.73 3.58
N THR A 100 17.36 15.07 3.76
CA THR A 100 16.82 15.52 5.03
C THR A 100 15.79 14.54 5.55
N ARG A 101 15.92 14.17 6.82
CA ARG A 101 14.89 13.40 7.52
C ARG A 101 13.78 14.34 7.98
N TYR A 102 12.57 14.02 7.57
CA TYR A 102 11.35 14.66 8.03
C TYR A 102 10.56 13.74 8.93
N VAL A 103 9.86 14.32 9.89
CA VAL A 103 8.79 13.69 10.65
C VAL A 103 7.47 14.31 10.24
N TYR A 104 6.40 13.54 10.24
CA TYR A 104 5.07 14.04 9.91
C TYR A 104 3.98 13.27 10.66
N ARG A 105 2.81 13.85 10.68
CA ARG A 105 1.58 13.21 11.16
C ARG A 105 0.40 13.61 10.28
N VAL A 106 -0.58 12.73 10.19
CA VAL A 106 -1.85 13.02 9.51
C VAL A 106 -2.78 13.69 10.52
N ARG A 107 -3.39 14.81 10.11
CA ARG A 107 -4.38 15.54 10.91
C ARG A 107 -5.74 15.47 10.26
N THR A 108 -6.76 15.45 11.08
CA THR A 108 -8.16 15.56 10.68
C THR A 108 -8.86 16.63 11.51
N ALA A 109 -10.02 17.09 11.06
CA ALA A 109 -10.82 18.03 11.85
C ALA A 109 -11.24 17.46 13.22
N ALA A 110 -11.30 16.13 13.36
CA ALA A 110 -11.63 15.47 14.61
C ALA A 110 -10.53 15.53 15.69
N ASP A 111 -9.27 15.87 15.30
CA ASP A 111 -8.12 15.97 16.22
C ASP A 111 -8.21 17.15 17.19
N SER A 112 -9.19 18.03 17.02
CA SER A 112 -9.34 19.26 17.81
C SER A 112 -10.05 19.06 19.14
N GLY A 113 -10.50 17.83 19.45
CA GLY A 113 -11.21 17.49 20.71
C GLY A 113 -10.27 17.34 21.90
N SER A 114 -10.70 17.81 23.09
CA SER A 114 -9.98 17.51 24.34
C SER A 114 -10.08 16.00 24.67
N GLY A 115 -8.94 15.36 25.00
CA GLY A 115 -8.87 13.94 25.33
C GLY A 115 -8.71 13.00 24.13
N VAL A 116 -8.46 13.54 22.94
CA VAL A 116 -8.10 12.74 21.75
C VAL A 116 -6.60 12.43 21.80
N GLU A 117 -6.26 11.16 21.59
CA GLU A 117 -4.86 10.73 21.46
C GLU A 117 -4.20 11.48 20.30
N PRO A 118 -2.93 11.90 20.46
CA PRO A 118 -2.22 12.58 19.38
C PRO A 118 -2.03 11.62 18.19
N PRO A 119 -2.12 12.14 16.95
CA PRO A 119 -1.85 11.34 15.76
C PRO A 119 -0.45 10.72 15.76
N ALA A 120 -0.35 9.51 15.22
CA ALA A 120 0.93 8.80 15.11
C ALA A 120 1.95 9.63 14.31
N GLU A 121 3.19 9.69 14.82
CA GLU A 121 4.30 10.30 14.11
C GLU A 121 5.00 9.26 13.22
N HIS A 122 5.19 9.63 11.97
CA HIS A 122 5.95 8.89 10.98
C HIS A 122 7.16 9.68 10.51
N ALA A 123 8.10 9.02 9.83
CA ALA A 123 9.29 9.70 9.32
C ALA A 123 9.69 9.15 7.96
N PHE A 124 10.25 10.00 7.12
CA PHE A 124 10.87 9.64 5.85
C PHE A 124 12.15 10.45 5.62
N ARG A 125 12.94 10.07 4.63
CA ARG A 125 14.08 10.86 4.16
C ARG A 125 13.89 11.22 2.69
N THR A 126 14.22 12.46 2.33
CA THR A 126 14.33 12.88 0.93
C THR A 126 15.58 12.28 0.28
N GLN A 127 15.61 12.23 -1.04
CA GLN A 127 16.70 11.63 -1.78
C GLN A 127 18.08 12.19 -1.36
N ARG A 128 19.02 11.28 -1.19
CA ARG A 128 20.41 11.59 -0.88
C ARG A 128 21.16 12.12 -2.12
N PRO A 129 22.23 12.89 -1.93
CA PRO A 129 23.03 13.37 -3.06
C PRO A 129 23.74 12.23 -3.78
N ARG A 130 24.16 12.49 -5.02
CA ARG A 130 24.94 11.51 -5.79
C ARG A 130 26.23 11.16 -5.07
N GLY A 131 26.54 9.85 -5.04
CA GLY A 131 27.73 9.31 -4.37
C GLY A 131 27.51 9.03 -2.88
N ALA A 132 26.41 9.43 -2.28
CA ALA A 132 26.06 9.01 -0.92
C ALA A 132 25.61 7.55 -0.90
N THR A 133 25.89 6.85 0.19
CA THR A 133 25.36 5.51 0.45
C THR A 133 23.88 5.60 0.75
N PHE A 134 23.08 4.73 0.16
CA PHE A 134 21.68 4.55 0.43
C PHE A 134 21.35 3.05 0.60
N SER A 135 20.25 2.75 1.21
CA SER A 135 19.73 1.37 1.34
C SER A 135 18.34 1.27 0.75
N PHE A 136 18.02 0.10 0.21
CA PHE A 136 16.69 -0.23 -0.24
C PHE A 136 16.39 -1.70 0.01
N THR A 137 15.12 -2.04 0.06
CA THR A 137 14.64 -3.42 0.15
C THR A 137 13.87 -3.77 -1.11
N VAL A 138 13.84 -5.06 -1.43
CA VAL A 138 13.15 -5.60 -2.59
C VAL A 138 12.39 -6.84 -2.17
N ASP A 139 11.15 -6.96 -2.62
CA ASP A 139 10.41 -8.22 -2.62
C ASP A 139 9.80 -8.49 -4.00
N ALA A 140 9.23 -9.67 -4.17
CA ALA A 140 8.59 -10.11 -5.39
C ALA A 140 7.64 -11.26 -5.08
N ASP A 141 6.67 -11.45 -5.95
CA ASP A 141 5.85 -12.66 -6.01
C ASP A 141 5.13 -13.00 -4.69
N PRO A 142 4.54 -12.06 -3.96
CA PRO A 142 3.78 -12.43 -2.77
C PRO A 142 2.54 -13.25 -3.11
N HIS A 143 2.02 -13.16 -4.34
CA HIS A 143 0.90 -13.95 -4.88
C HIS A 143 -0.33 -13.88 -3.97
N TRP A 144 -0.76 -12.67 -3.62
CA TRP A 144 -1.89 -12.48 -2.71
C TRP A 144 -3.14 -13.26 -3.13
N GLY A 145 -3.67 -14.03 -2.17
CA GLY A 145 -4.87 -14.86 -2.37
C GLY A 145 -4.66 -16.16 -3.14
N GLU A 146 -3.43 -16.53 -3.46
CA GLU A 146 -3.06 -17.85 -3.89
C GLU A 146 -2.81 -18.77 -2.67
N THR A 147 -2.80 -20.09 -2.89
CA THR A 147 -2.67 -21.07 -1.79
C THR A 147 -1.34 -21.03 -1.05
N ASN A 148 -0.31 -20.44 -1.66
CA ASN A 148 1.02 -20.26 -1.08
C ASN A 148 1.21 -18.89 -0.41
N PHE A 149 0.22 -17.99 -0.45
CA PHE A 149 0.29 -16.74 0.28
C PHE A 149 0.03 -16.94 1.77
N ASP A 150 1.01 -16.57 2.57
CA ASP A 150 0.87 -16.52 4.03
C ASP A 150 0.85 -15.08 4.52
N SER A 151 -0.33 -14.62 4.96
CA SER A 151 -0.55 -13.26 5.40
C SER A 151 0.30 -12.86 6.62
N SER A 152 0.58 -13.81 7.51
CA SER A 152 1.38 -13.55 8.71
C SER A 152 2.87 -13.38 8.38
N VAL A 153 3.37 -14.18 7.46
CA VAL A 153 4.74 -14.07 6.95
C VAL A 153 4.92 -12.77 6.18
N TYR A 154 3.95 -12.41 5.32
CA TYR A 154 4.02 -11.16 4.54
C TYR A 154 3.95 -9.93 5.45
N ALA A 155 3.07 -9.91 6.45
CA ALA A 155 3.00 -8.85 7.45
C ALA A 155 4.31 -8.73 8.25
N ALA A 156 4.92 -9.85 8.64
CA ALA A 156 6.22 -9.84 9.32
C ALA A 156 7.34 -9.29 8.42
N ALA A 157 7.34 -9.62 7.13
CA ALA A 157 8.28 -9.05 6.16
C ALA A 157 8.14 -7.53 6.06
N MET A 158 6.92 -7.00 5.90
CA MET A 158 6.67 -5.55 5.85
C MET A 158 7.08 -4.86 7.16
N THR A 159 6.82 -5.48 8.30
CA THR A 159 7.25 -4.96 9.60
C THR A 159 8.78 -4.91 9.72
N SER A 160 9.47 -5.92 9.20
CA SER A 160 10.94 -5.97 9.16
C SER A 160 11.50 -4.89 8.25
N ILE A 161 10.91 -4.66 7.07
CA ILE A 161 11.26 -3.56 6.16
C ILE A 161 11.14 -2.21 6.87
N ARG A 162 10.06 -1.99 7.62
CA ARG A 162 9.91 -0.76 8.42
C ARG A 162 11.03 -0.60 9.46
N ALA A 163 11.39 -1.70 10.14
CA ALA A 163 12.43 -1.69 11.17
C ALA A 163 13.83 -1.42 10.60
N ASP A 164 14.11 -1.93 9.40
CA ASP A 164 15.38 -1.68 8.68
C ASP A 164 15.49 -0.23 8.19
N ALA A 165 14.37 0.50 8.13
CA ALA A 165 14.28 1.91 7.73
C ALA A 165 15.06 2.23 6.44
N PRO A 166 14.87 1.51 5.33
CA PRO A 166 15.53 1.80 4.08
C PRO A 166 15.07 3.14 3.50
N ASP A 167 15.83 3.68 2.56
CA ASP A 167 15.45 4.92 1.86
C ASP A 167 14.19 4.71 0.98
N PHE A 168 13.97 3.48 0.48
CA PHE A 168 12.76 3.08 -0.26
C PHE A 168 12.64 1.55 -0.35
N HIS A 169 11.46 1.09 -0.75
CA HIS A 169 11.15 -0.31 -1.01
C HIS A 169 10.65 -0.50 -2.44
N ILE A 170 11.03 -1.60 -3.08
CA ILE A 170 10.60 -1.98 -4.43
C ILE A 170 9.88 -3.32 -4.35
N ASP A 171 8.62 -3.35 -4.73
CA ASP A 171 7.88 -4.57 -5.05
C ASP A 171 8.02 -4.84 -6.56
N LEU A 172 8.52 -6.02 -6.92
CA LEU A 172 8.81 -6.37 -8.32
C LEU A 172 7.61 -6.96 -9.08
N GLY A 173 6.45 -7.01 -8.42
CA GLY A 173 5.21 -7.44 -9.04
C GLY A 173 4.86 -8.90 -8.77
N ASP A 174 3.86 -9.38 -9.51
CA ASP A 174 3.11 -10.60 -9.25
C ASP A 174 2.49 -10.60 -7.83
N SER A 175 2.05 -9.40 -7.43
CA SER A 175 1.54 -9.14 -6.10
C SER A 175 0.02 -9.31 -6.03
N PHE A 176 -0.73 -8.71 -6.96
CA PHE A 176 -2.20 -8.70 -6.93
C PHE A 176 -2.84 -9.96 -7.49
N MET A 177 -2.17 -10.64 -8.39
CA MET A 177 -2.68 -11.82 -9.14
C MET A 177 -4.02 -11.53 -9.84
N THR A 178 -4.20 -10.32 -10.34
CA THR A 178 -5.47 -9.81 -10.88
C THR A 178 -5.95 -10.64 -12.07
N GLU A 179 -5.04 -11.04 -12.96
CA GLU A 179 -5.33 -11.88 -14.13
C GLU A 179 -5.92 -13.25 -13.71
N LYS A 180 -5.34 -13.89 -12.69
CA LYS A 180 -5.78 -15.21 -12.23
C LYS A 180 -7.14 -15.20 -11.51
N ARG A 181 -7.56 -14.04 -11.04
CA ARG A 181 -8.84 -13.87 -10.34
C ARG A 181 -10.03 -13.60 -11.26
N ALA A 182 -9.78 -13.47 -12.56
CA ALA A 182 -10.80 -13.29 -13.60
C ALA A 182 -11.88 -12.24 -13.22
N PRO A 183 -11.51 -10.99 -12.88
CA PRO A 183 -12.47 -9.98 -12.46
C PRO A 183 -13.43 -9.64 -13.62
N ALA A 184 -14.71 -9.48 -13.30
CA ALA A 184 -15.75 -9.19 -14.27
C ALA A 184 -15.98 -7.68 -14.48
N SER A 185 -15.41 -6.83 -13.64
CA SER A 185 -15.62 -5.38 -13.66
C SER A 185 -14.42 -4.62 -13.10
N TYR A 186 -14.39 -3.30 -13.37
CA TYR A 186 -13.43 -2.40 -12.72
C TYR A 186 -13.52 -2.43 -11.20
N ALA A 187 -14.73 -2.54 -10.63
CA ALA A 187 -14.91 -2.61 -9.18
C ALA A 187 -14.30 -3.88 -8.57
N ASP A 188 -14.32 -5.00 -9.31
CA ASP A 188 -13.64 -6.22 -8.86
C ASP A 188 -12.13 -6.04 -8.85
N VAL A 189 -11.58 -5.39 -9.87
CA VAL A 189 -10.15 -5.07 -9.92
C VAL A 189 -9.74 -4.14 -8.78
N VAL A 190 -10.54 -3.13 -8.48
CA VAL A 190 -10.29 -2.23 -7.33
C VAL A 190 -10.22 -3.02 -6.03
N ARG A 191 -11.15 -3.96 -5.78
CA ARG A 191 -11.10 -4.82 -4.60
C ARG A 191 -9.81 -5.63 -4.51
N ILE A 192 -9.39 -6.22 -5.64
CA ILE A 192 -8.16 -7.01 -5.71
C ILE A 192 -6.93 -6.13 -5.42
N VAL A 193 -6.81 -5.02 -6.13
CA VAL A 193 -5.64 -4.13 -6.05
C VAL A 193 -5.54 -3.46 -4.68
N SER A 194 -6.67 -3.11 -4.05
CA SER A 194 -6.66 -2.48 -2.73
C SER A 194 -6.37 -3.45 -1.58
N ALA A 195 -6.52 -4.75 -1.79
CA ALA A 195 -6.43 -5.75 -0.73
C ALA A 195 -5.03 -5.91 -0.11
N LEU A 196 -3.96 -5.61 -0.86
CA LEU A 196 -2.59 -5.60 -0.31
C LEU A 196 -2.22 -4.30 0.41
N ARG A 197 -3.03 -3.26 0.26
CA ARG A 197 -2.72 -1.96 0.85
C ARG A 197 -2.54 -1.98 2.37
N PRO A 198 -3.31 -2.76 3.18
CA PRO A 198 -3.06 -2.88 4.62
C PRO A 198 -1.69 -3.48 4.95
N PHE A 199 -1.18 -4.42 4.15
CA PHE A 199 0.15 -4.99 4.36
C PHE A 199 1.25 -3.98 4.07
N TRP A 200 1.19 -3.31 2.92
CA TRP A 200 2.16 -2.27 2.58
C TRP A 200 2.09 -1.06 3.51
N ALA A 201 0.94 -0.78 4.11
CA ALA A 201 0.81 0.27 5.13
C ALA A 201 1.58 -0.03 6.43
N LEU A 202 2.04 -1.26 6.65
CA LEU A 202 2.93 -1.57 7.78
C LEU A 202 4.31 -0.90 7.63
N ALA A 203 4.81 -0.76 6.40
CA ALA A 203 6.07 -0.05 6.10
C ALA A 203 5.83 1.32 5.47
N GLY A 204 4.81 1.44 4.65
CA GLY A 204 4.52 2.57 3.77
C GLY A 204 4.44 3.96 4.40
N PRO A 205 4.02 4.12 5.68
CA PRO A 205 4.08 5.42 6.34
C PRO A 205 5.50 5.98 6.52
N SER A 206 6.53 5.14 6.44
CA SER A 206 7.92 5.58 6.65
C SER A 206 8.87 5.18 5.53
N VAL A 207 8.47 4.23 4.68
CA VAL A 207 9.30 3.72 3.57
C VAL A 207 8.55 3.93 2.26
N PRO A 208 9.02 4.83 1.38
CA PRO A 208 8.41 5.05 0.07
C PRO A 208 8.38 3.78 -0.77
N LEU A 209 7.23 3.49 -1.38
CA LEU A 209 6.99 2.29 -2.16
C LEU A 209 7.10 2.58 -3.66
N PHE A 210 7.80 1.69 -4.39
CA PHE A 210 7.79 1.58 -5.83
C PHE A 210 7.20 0.23 -6.24
N LEU A 211 6.12 0.27 -7.01
CA LEU A 211 5.51 -0.93 -7.57
C LEU A 211 5.99 -1.13 -9.02
N VAL A 212 6.64 -2.24 -9.28
CA VAL A 212 6.91 -2.74 -10.63
C VAL A 212 5.77 -3.67 -11.03
N ILE A 213 5.53 -3.84 -12.31
CA ILE A 213 4.47 -4.71 -12.82
C ILE A 213 5.05 -6.07 -13.15
N GLY A 214 4.53 -7.10 -12.51
CA GLY A 214 4.75 -8.49 -12.89
C GLY A 214 3.81 -8.93 -14.03
N ASN A 215 3.83 -10.19 -14.39
CA ASN A 215 3.00 -10.69 -15.47
C ASN A 215 1.57 -11.03 -15.05
N HIS A 216 1.27 -11.11 -13.74
CA HIS A 216 -0.06 -11.43 -13.21
C HIS A 216 -0.84 -10.23 -12.67
N GLU A 217 -0.35 -8.99 -12.80
CA GLU A 217 -1.09 -7.77 -12.44
C GLU A 217 -2.30 -7.51 -13.34
N GLY A 218 -2.38 -8.19 -14.48
CA GLY A 218 -3.46 -8.03 -15.46
C GLY A 218 -3.25 -6.89 -16.45
N GLU A 219 -2.14 -6.16 -16.37
CA GLU A 219 -1.83 -4.99 -17.21
C GLU A 219 -1.17 -5.35 -18.56
N GLN A 220 -0.98 -6.62 -18.83
CA GLN A 220 -0.27 -7.11 -20.01
C GLN A 220 -1.10 -6.96 -21.30
N GLY A 221 -0.40 -6.85 -22.43
CA GLY A 221 -1.02 -6.66 -23.74
C GLY A 221 -2.00 -7.77 -24.15
N TRP A 222 -1.81 -9.02 -23.69
CA TRP A 222 -2.75 -10.11 -23.95
C TRP A 222 -4.08 -9.99 -23.19
N SER A 223 -4.16 -9.14 -22.17
CA SER A 223 -5.39 -8.82 -21.46
C SER A 223 -6.24 -7.76 -22.18
N LEU A 224 -5.78 -7.22 -23.31
CA LEU A 224 -6.55 -6.32 -24.18
C LEU A 224 -7.57 -7.11 -25.00
N ASN A 225 -8.77 -6.55 -25.17
CA ASN A 225 -9.85 -7.17 -25.96
C ASN A 225 -10.37 -6.24 -27.10
N GLY A 226 -9.64 -5.16 -27.39
CA GLY A 226 -10.01 -4.18 -28.41
C GLY A 226 -11.08 -3.16 -28.00
N THR A 227 -11.55 -3.21 -26.75
CA THR A 227 -12.53 -2.25 -26.21
C THR A 227 -11.87 -1.35 -25.14
N ALA A 228 -12.58 -0.30 -24.72
CA ALA A 228 -12.16 0.54 -23.59
C ALA A 228 -12.39 -0.12 -22.22
N GLU A 229 -13.16 -1.20 -22.19
CA GLU A 229 -13.49 -1.95 -20.98
C GLU A 229 -12.82 -3.33 -21.03
N ASN A 230 -11.63 -3.43 -20.48
CA ASN A 230 -10.85 -4.67 -20.44
C ASN A 230 -9.93 -4.68 -19.22
N LEU A 231 -9.43 -5.86 -18.87
CA LEU A 231 -8.62 -6.09 -17.70
C LEU A 231 -7.36 -5.21 -17.66
N ALA A 232 -6.65 -5.06 -18.79
CA ALA A 232 -5.41 -4.28 -18.82
C ALA A 232 -5.64 -2.82 -18.45
N LEU A 233 -6.72 -2.22 -18.95
CA LEU A 233 -7.07 -0.83 -18.63
C LEU A 233 -7.59 -0.69 -17.21
N TRP A 234 -8.39 -1.64 -16.73
CA TRP A 234 -8.91 -1.64 -15.36
C TRP A 234 -7.77 -1.78 -14.33
N ALA A 235 -6.87 -2.73 -14.53
CA ALA A 235 -5.75 -2.97 -13.64
C ALA A 235 -4.81 -1.76 -13.58
N THR A 236 -4.44 -1.19 -14.73
CA THR A 236 -3.63 0.03 -14.80
C THR A 236 -4.28 1.19 -14.05
N ARG A 237 -5.57 1.45 -14.29
CA ARG A 237 -6.32 2.54 -13.63
C ARG A 237 -6.39 2.34 -12.12
N ALA A 238 -6.70 1.13 -11.67
CA ALA A 238 -6.79 0.82 -10.25
C ALA A 238 -5.44 0.99 -9.55
N ARG A 239 -4.36 0.44 -10.11
CA ARG A 239 -3.02 0.59 -9.55
C ARG A 239 -2.59 2.07 -9.48
N GLN A 240 -2.79 2.83 -10.55
CA GLN A 240 -2.46 4.25 -10.59
C GLN A 240 -3.27 5.09 -9.60
N ALA A 241 -4.54 4.72 -9.37
CA ALA A 241 -5.40 5.41 -8.41
C ALA A 241 -5.04 5.07 -6.96
N TYR A 242 -4.73 3.80 -6.67
CA TYR A 242 -4.56 3.30 -5.31
C TYR A 242 -3.12 3.37 -4.78
N TYR A 243 -2.13 3.60 -5.65
CA TYR A 243 -0.73 3.67 -5.26
C TYR A 243 -0.03 4.87 -5.89
N PRO A 244 0.78 5.61 -5.11
CA PRO A 244 1.43 6.83 -5.58
C PRO A 244 2.72 6.51 -6.38
N ASN A 245 2.57 5.71 -7.45
CA ASN A 245 3.71 5.43 -8.33
C ASN A 245 4.19 6.69 -9.06
N PRO A 246 5.49 6.80 -9.34
CA PRO A 246 6.03 7.88 -10.14
C PRO A 246 5.35 8.00 -11.50
N ALA A 247 5.27 9.23 -12.01
CA ALA A 247 4.86 9.53 -13.38
C ALA A 247 5.99 10.30 -14.08
N PRO A 248 6.10 10.23 -15.41
CA PRO A 248 7.10 11.00 -16.16
C PRO A 248 6.98 12.49 -15.86
N GLY A 249 8.12 13.14 -15.62
CA GLY A 249 8.19 14.55 -15.23
C GLY A 249 9.62 15.07 -15.24
N ALA A 250 9.85 16.15 -14.50
CA ALA A 250 11.18 16.74 -14.39
C ALA A 250 12.21 15.84 -13.69
N PHE A 251 11.74 14.98 -12.79
CA PHE A 251 12.58 14.10 -11.97
C PHE A 251 12.56 12.66 -12.48
N TYR A 252 11.39 12.11 -12.74
CA TYR A 252 11.23 10.75 -13.23
C TYR A 252 11.13 10.73 -14.75
N SER A 253 11.94 9.91 -15.40
CA SER A 253 11.84 9.65 -16.84
C SER A 253 10.93 8.44 -17.09
N GLY A 254 10.23 8.43 -18.23
CA GLY A 254 9.36 7.32 -18.62
C GLY A 254 8.54 7.66 -19.84
N SER A 255 7.68 6.75 -20.26
CA SER A 255 6.74 6.97 -21.35
C SER A 255 5.44 7.59 -20.81
N THR A 256 4.90 8.55 -21.55
CA THR A 256 3.53 9.08 -21.33
C THR A 256 2.48 8.31 -22.12
N ALA A 257 2.89 7.27 -22.85
CA ALA A 257 1.97 6.44 -23.64
C ALA A 257 0.95 5.73 -22.75
N THR A 258 -0.26 5.57 -23.28
CA THR A 258 -1.43 5.07 -22.56
C THR A 258 -1.30 3.62 -22.08
N ALA A 259 -1.84 3.36 -20.92
CA ALA A 259 -2.10 2.07 -20.28
C ALA A 259 -0.90 1.11 -20.17
N TRP A 260 -0.81 0.14 -21.02
CA TRP A 260 0.18 -0.95 -20.89
C TRP A 260 1.62 -0.57 -21.23
N MET A 261 1.86 0.57 -21.88
CA MET A 261 3.22 1.06 -22.18
C MET A 261 3.74 2.12 -21.19
N ALA A 262 2.88 2.66 -20.33
CA ALA A 262 3.23 3.77 -19.43
C ALA A 262 3.98 3.35 -18.17
N THR A 263 4.27 2.07 -17.99
CA THR A 263 4.66 1.53 -16.69
C THR A 263 6.12 1.11 -16.58
N ALA A 264 6.90 1.26 -17.65
CA ALA A 264 8.34 1.09 -17.56
C ALA A 264 8.97 2.35 -16.91
N PHE A 265 9.14 2.34 -15.60
CA PHE A 265 9.93 3.36 -14.92
C PHE A 265 11.41 3.18 -15.22
N ARG A 266 12.06 4.26 -15.63
CA ARG A 266 13.51 4.35 -15.49
C ARG A 266 13.79 5.35 -14.38
N LEU A 267 14.25 4.86 -13.25
CA LEU A 267 14.93 5.67 -12.26
C LEU A 267 16.25 6.13 -12.91
N LEU A 268 16.29 7.33 -13.43
CA LEU A 268 17.51 7.89 -13.98
C LEU A 268 17.52 9.41 -13.84
N LYS A 269 18.39 9.90 -13.06
CA LYS A 269 19.47 10.84 -13.40
C LYS A 269 20.29 11.17 -12.19
#